data_1e56be90bd43246faaac56e8f0f8fe84
#
_entry.id   1e56be90bd43246faaac56e8f0f8fe84
#
_cell.length_a   1.000
_cell.length_b   1.000
_cell.length_c   1.000
_cell.angle_alpha   90.00
_cell.angle_beta   90.00
_cell.angle_gamma   90.00
#
_symmetry.space_group_name_H-M   'P 1'
#
loop_
_entity.id
_entity.type
_entity.pdbx_description
1 polymer ?
#
loop_
_entity_poly.entity_id
_entity_poly.type
_entity_poly.pdbx_seq_one_letter_code
_entity_poly.pdbx_strand_id
1 'polypeptide(L)'
;RQSGMNSTTTNSLKQAQSLNGIPTKQEDWDTDPLRLGVLGGIIDCARKPEKLKPGQKPYRFIENKKDYMITMNTNVEFVEYDEQASHPHEEVKRGYEMFNNYLDTFIPEHLRYFLQKLMGYSLLGGNPERLIAYFYGPTSTGKSTLLNLARASAGEYGTTVDPSIFENRNFNTELAVALPKRLAVSSESNNRNIEAGLFKRIMGNEEISVPLKNSNIPIKMKPQFMIIMATND
;
A
#
# COMPACT_ATOMS: atom_id res chain seq x y z
N ARG A 1 -36.08 -7.05 -18.13
CA ARG A 1 -35.03 -8.05 -18.50
C ARG A 1 -33.70 -7.88 -17.71
N GLN A 2 -33.43 -6.76 -17.04
CA GLN A 2 -32.21 -6.56 -16.23
C GLN A 2 -32.27 -7.20 -14.83
N SER A 3 -33.45 -7.36 -14.21
CA SER A 3 -33.57 -7.95 -12.86
C SER A 3 -33.26 -9.45 -12.81
N GLY A 4 -33.49 -10.18 -13.91
CA GLY A 4 -33.23 -11.62 -13.98
C GLY A 4 -31.74 -11.98 -14.09
N MET A 5 -30.92 -11.12 -14.70
CA MET A 5 -29.47 -11.31 -14.78
C MET A 5 -28.80 -11.21 -13.42
N ASN A 6 -29.23 -10.29 -12.56
CA ASN A 6 -28.64 -10.11 -11.23
C ASN A 6 -28.86 -11.31 -10.30
N SER A 7 -30.04 -11.97 -10.37
CA SER A 7 -30.31 -13.15 -9.54
C SER A 7 -29.49 -14.37 -9.96
N THR A 8 -29.31 -14.58 -11.25
CA THR A 8 -28.48 -15.69 -11.80
C THR A 8 -27.02 -15.50 -11.42
N THR A 9 -26.47 -14.30 -11.59
CA THR A 9 -25.08 -13.99 -11.22
C THR A 9 -24.88 -14.16 -9.71
N THR A 10 -25.81 -13.69 -8.89
CA THR A 10 -25.76 -13.83 -7.43
C THR A 10 -25.82 -15.31 -7.00
N ASN A 11 -26.64 -16.12 -7.65
CA ASN A 11 -26.72 -17.55 -7.37
C ASN A 11 -25.47 -18.30 -7.80
N SER A 12 -24.88 -17.96 -8.96
CA SER A 12 -23.63 -18.54 -9.41
C SER A 12 -22.47 -18.18 -8.47
N LEU A 13 -22.40 -16.97 -7.97
CA LEU A 13 -21.41 -16.56 -6.95
C LEU A 13 -21.59 -17.33 -5.64
N LYS A 14 -22.85 -17.49 -5.16
CA LYS A 14 -23.14 -18.30 -3.97
C LYS A 14 -22.75 -19.76 -4.13
N GLN A 15 -23.00 -20.35 -5.30
CA GLN A 15 -22.57 -21.71 -5.62
C GLN A 15 -21.03 -21.81 -5.68
N ALA A 16 -20.36 -20.87 -6.31
CA ALA A 16 -18.90 -20.82 -6.33
C ALA A 16 -18.29 -20.74 -4.92
N GLN A 17 -18.89 -19.97 -4.03
CA GLN A 17 -18.47 -19.86 -2.62
C GLN A 17 -18.63 -21.17 -1.83
N SER A 18 -19.49 -22.09 -2.26
CA SER A 18 -19.70 -23.40 -1.62
C SER A 18 -18.75 -24.48 -2.14
N LEU A 19 -17.96 -24.23 -3.18
CA LEU A 19 -17.05 -25.19 -3.77
C LEU A 19 -15.74 -25.26 -2.99
N ASN A 20 -15.27 -26.47 -2.70
CA ASN A 20 -13.98 -26.69 -2.04
C ASN A 20 -12.83 -26.11 -2.88
N GLY A 21 -11.93 -25.37 -2.24
CA GLY A 21 -10.75 -24.79 -2.88
C GLY A 21 -10.97 -23.43 -3.55
N ILE A 22 -12.17 -22.82 -3.39
CA ILE A 22 -12.37 -21.40 -3.72
C ILE A 22 -12.24 -20.61 -2.45
N PRO A 23 -11.28 -19.67 -2.36
CA PRO A 23 -11.17 -18.79 -1.20
C PRO A 23 -12.46 -17.97 -1.06
N THR A 24 -13.04 -17.98 0.14
CA THR A 24 -14.31 -17.30 0.42
C THR A 24 -14.14 -16.11 1.34
N LYS A 25 -12.98 -15.95 1.94
CA LYS A 25 -12.71 -14.91 2.92
C LYS A 25 -11.81 -13.83 2.35
N GLN A 26 -12.22 -12.59 2.51
CA GLN A 26 -11.42 -11.44 2.11
C GLN A 26 -10.06 -11.39 2.83
N GLU A 27 -10.02 -11.89 4.06
CA GLU A 27 -8.82 -11.95 4.88
C GLU A 27 -7.73 -12.89 4.36
N ASP A 28 -8.03 -13.74 3.37
CA ASP A 28 -7.07 -14.67 2.76
C ASP A 28 -6.31 -14.03 1.58
N TRP A 29 -6.82 -12.91 1.05
CA TRP A 29 -6.27 -12.24 -0.13
C TRP A 29 -5.29 -11.15 0.24
N ASP A 30 -4.28 -10.98 -0.63
CA ASP A 30 -3.28 -9.89 -0.53
C ASP A 30 -2.51 -9.87 0.80
N THR A 31 -2.39 -11.02 1.45
CA THR A 31 -1.77 -11.15 2.79
C THR A 31 -0.26 -11.29 2.77
N ASP A 32 0.35 -11.68 1.64
CA ASP A 32 1.81 -11.83 1.54
C ASP A 32 2.49 -10.45 1.48
N PRO A 33 3.22 -10.03 2.52
CA PRO A 33 3.80 -8.70 2.59
C PRO A 33 4.96 -8.47 1.61
N LEU A 34 5.55 -9.54 1.09
CA LEU A 34 6.74 -9.50 0.22
C LEU A 34 6.41 -9.63 -1.26
N ARG A 35 5.14 -9.77 -1.62
CA ARG A 35 4.69 -9.85 -3.00
C ARG A 35 3.85 -8.64 -3.36
N LEU A 36 4.27 -7.90 -4.36
CA LEU A 36 3.59 -6.70 -4.86
C LEU A 36 3.04 -6.97 -6.26
N GLY A 37 1.73 -6.92 -6.42
CA GLY A 37 1.08 -6.99 -7.74
C GLY A 37 1.36 -5.72 -8.54
N VAL A 38 1.72 -5.90 -9.81
CA VAL A 38 1.94 -4.84 -10.79
C VAL A 38 1.26 -5.22 -12.10
N LEU A 39 1.14 -4.30 -13.04
CA LEU A 39 0.61 -4.68 -14.36
C LEU A 39 1.49 -5.77 -14.98
N GLY A 40 0.84 -6.85 -15.41
CA GLY A 40 1.51 -7.98 -16.04
C GLY A 40 2.13 -9.03 -15.12
N GLY A 41 2.14 -8.81 -13.77
CA GLY A 41 2.73 -9.82 -12.89
C GLY A 41 2.88 -9.39 -11.42
N ILE A 42 3.88 -9.96 -10.79
CA ILE A 42 4.19 -9.73 -9.37
C ILE A 42 5.68 -9.43 -9.22
N ILE A 43 6.00 -8.45 -8.38
CA ILE A 43 7.35 -8.28 -7.83
C ILE A 43 7.43 -9.10 -6.54
N ASP A 44 8.23 -10.16 -6.55
CA ASP A 44 8.49 -11.05 -5.41
C ASP A 44 9.79 -10.61 -4.71
N CYS A 45 9.67 -10.02 -3.52
CA CYS A 45 10.78 -9.54 -2.68
C CYS A 45 11.18 -10.57 -1.60
N ALA A 46 10.73 -11.82 -1.68
CA ALA A 46 11.00 -12.85 -0.66
C ALA A 46 12.44 -13.36 -0.64
N ARG A 47 13.31 -12.88 -1.53
CA ARG A 47 14.73 -13.26 -1.54
C ARG A 47 15.46 -12.63 -0.37
N LYS A 48 16.08 -13.48 0.44
CA LYS A 48 16.90 -13.02 1.56
C LYS A 48 18.22 -12.45 1.06
N PRO A 49 18.57 -11.20 1.39
CA PRO A 49 19.80 -10.55 0.91
C PRO A 49 21.07 -11.39 1.16
N GLU A 50 21.17 -12.05 2.31
CA GLU A 50 22.31 -12.90 2.72
C GLU A 50 22.47 -14.17 1.87
N LYS A 51 21.48 -14.54 1.07
CA LYS A 51 21.49 -15.69 0.17
C LYS A 51 21.68 -15.32 -1.31
N LEU A 52 21.87 -14.04 -1.60
CA LEU A 52 22.04 -13.57 -2.96
C LEU A 52 23.46 -13.87 -3.47
N LYS A 53 23.55 -14.36 -4.69
CA LYS A 53 24.82 -14.46 -5.41
C LYS A 53 25.23 -13.07 -5.94
N PRO A 54 26.52 -12.83 -6.20
CA PRO A 54 26.97 -11.61 -6.84
C PRO A 54 26.18 -11.32 -8.13
N GLY A 55 25.68 -10.10 -8.29
CA GLY A 55 24.86 -9.67 -9.42
C GLY A 55 23.38 -10.09 -9.36
N GLN A 56 22.95 -10.80 -8.33
CA GLN A 56 21.56 -11.21 -8.16
C GLN A 56 20.76 -10.12 -7.44
N LYS A 57 19.62 -9.72 -8.01
CA LYS A 57 18.72 -8.72 -7.40
C LYS A 57 17.93 -9.32 -6.24
N PRO A 58 17.57 -8.53 -5.21
CA PRO A 58 16.79 -9.00 -4.06
C PRO A 58 15.31 -9.26 -4.40
N TYR A 59 14.90 -8.98 -5.60
CA TYR A 59 13.54 -9.19 -6.10
C TYR A 59 13.52 -10.00 -7.40
N ARG A 60 12.35 -10.50 -7.76
CA ARG A 60 12.05 -11.14 -9.06
C ARG A 60 10.75 -10.59 -9.59
N PHE A 61 10.67 -10.42 -10.90
CA PHE A 61 9.39 -10.31 -11.59
C PHE A 61 8.91 -11.70 -11.97
N ILE A 62 7.69 -12.06 -11.58
CA ILE A 62 7.09 -13.37 -11.82
C ILE A 62 5.65 -13.24 -12.31
N GLU A 63 5.16 -14.25 -13.02
CA GLU A 63 3.76 -14.34 -13.40
C GLU A 63 2.85 -14.45 -12.17
N ASN A 64 1.70 -13.75 -12.18
CA ASN A 64 0.71 -13.89 -11.13
C ASN A 64 -0.04 -15.23 -11.29
N LYS A 65 -0.09 -16.03 -10.23
CA LYS A 65 -0.80 -17.29 -10.15
C LYS A 65 -1.85 -17.23 -9.05
N LYS A 66 -2.96 -17.93 -9.23
CA LYS A 66 -4.07 -17.97 -8.27
C LYS A 66 -3.61 -18.35 -6.85
N ASP A 67 -2.62 -19.24 -6.74
CA ASP A 67 -2.11 -19.72 -5.46
C ASP A 67 -1.37 -18.63 -4.65
N TYR A 68 -1.00 -17.53 -5.29
CA TYR A 68 -0.43 -16.37 -4.60
C TYR A 68 -1.48 -15.48 -3.94
N MET A 69 -2.76 -15.67 -4.32
CA MET A 69 -3.91 -14.95 -3.75
C MET A 69 -3.75 -13.43 -3.76
N ILE A 70 -3.13 -12.90 -4.83
CA ILE A 70 -2.90 -11.46 -5.02
C ILE A 70 -3.90 -10.94 -6.03
N THR A 71 -4.72 -9.99 -5.59
CA THR A 71 -5.77 -9.33 -6.38
C THR A 71 -5.49 -7.85 -6.60
N MET A 72 -4.82 -7.20 -5.66
CA MET A 72 -4.43 -5.80 -5.79
C MET A 72 -3.22 -5.64 -6.69
N ASN A 73 -3.14 -4.50 -7.37
CA ASN A 73 -1.96 -4.11 -8.12
C ASN A 73 -1.70 -2.59 -8.06
N THR A 74 -0.49 -2.20 -8.44
CA THR A 74 -0.08 -0.79 -8.45
C THR A 74 -0.66 -0.01 -9.61
N ASN A 75 -1.27 -0.67 -10.60
CA ASN A 75 -1.67 -0.10 -11.90
C ASN A 75 -0.50 0.50 -12.70
N VAL A 76 0.72 0.12 -12.34
CA VAL A 76 1.95 0.55 -13.00
C VAL A 76 2.65 -0.69 -13.57
N GLU A 77 3.15 -0.57 -14.79
CA GLU A 77 3.97 -1.60 -15.42
C GLU A 77 5.33 -1.69 -14.74
N PHE A 78 5.82 -2.91 -14.54
CA PHE A 78 7.16 -3.10 -14.01
C PHE A 78 8.19 -2.81 -15.10
N VAL A 79 9.04 -1.84 -14.85
CA VAL A 79 10.20 -1.53 -15.67
C VAL A 79 11.45 -1.79 -14.84
N GLU A 80 12.33 -2.65 -15.36
CA GLU A 80 13.58 -2.94 -14.68
C GLU A 80 14.49 -1.71 -14.70
N TYR A 81 14.86 -1.24 -13.52
CA TYR A 81 15.78 -0.11 -13.40
C TYR A 81 17.20 -0.54 -13.76
N ASP A 82 17.79 0.14 -14.73
CA ASP A 82 19.19 0.04 -15.08
C ASP A 82 19.75 1.46 -15.15
N GLU A 83 20.75 1.75 -14.32
CA GLU A 83 21.42 3.07 -14.27
C GLU A 83 22.10 3.45 -15.60
N GLN A 84 22.46 2.45 -16.41
CA GLN A 84 23.19 2.63 -17.68
C GLN A 84 22.30 2.50 -18.91
N ALA A 85 21.08 1.97 -18.77
CA ALA A 85 20.20 1.80 -19.91
C ALA A 85 19.43 3.10 -20.19
N SER A 86 19.53 3.56 -21.42
CA SER A 86 18.55 4.52 -21.93
C SER A 86 17.20 3.80 -21.98
N HIS A 87 16.25 4.22 -21.18
CA HIS A 87 14.90 3.70 -21.23
C HIS A 87 14.35 3.76 -22.65
N PRO A 88 13.74 2.68 -23.18
CA PRO A 88 13.22 2.66 -24.54
C PRO A 88 12.04 3.62 -24.73
N HIS A 89 11.37 4.01 -23.65
CA HIS A 89 10.18 4.86 -23.69
C HIS A 89 10.50 6.29 -23.24
N GLU A 90 10.32 7.26 -24.12
CA GLU A 90 10.55 8.69 -23.84
C GLU A 90 9.72 9.24 -22.67
N GLU A 91 8.51 8.71 -22.48
CA GLU A 91 7.65 9.09 -21.36
C GLU A 91 8.26 8.69 -19.99
N VAL A 92 8.91 7.53 -19.93
CA VAL A 92 9.61 7.06 -18.70
C VAL A 92 10.80 7.94 -18.40
N LYS A 93 11.61 8.28 -19.42
CA LYS A 93 12.73 9.21 -19.26
C LYS A 93 12.28 10.57 -18.75
N ARG A 94 11.25 11.13 -19.38
CA ARG A 94 10.67 12.40 -18.97
C ARG A 94 10.14 12.36 -17.53
N GLY A 95 9.45 11.28 -17.15
CA GLY A 95 8.97 11.09 -15.79
C GLY A 95 10.11 11.03 -14.77
N TYR A 96 11.20 10.32 -15.12
CA TYR A 96 12.40 10.23 -14.29
C TYR A 96 13.08 11.59 -14.12
N GLU A 97 13.27 12.34 -15.22
CA GLU A 97 13.82 13.70 -15.18
C GLU A 97 12.98 14.65 -14.33
N MET A 98 11.65 14.61 -14.50
CA MET A 98 10.74 15.43 -13.70
C MET A 98 10.82 15.10 -12.21
N PHE A 99 10.90 13.81 -11.87
CA PHE A 99 11.03 13.38 -10.48
C PHE A 99 12.38 13.78 -9.87
N ASN A 100 13.47 13.62 -10.60
CA ASN A 100 14.78 14.07 -10.13
C ASN A 100 14.84 15.58 -9.93
N ASN A 101 14.31 16.37 -10.87
CA ASN A 101 14.22 17.82 -10.73
C ASN A 101 13.37 18.22 -9.51
N TYR A 102 12.31 17.48 -9.22
CA TYR A 102 11.52 17.68 -8.01
C TYR A 102 12.37 17.39 -6.75
N LEU A 103 13.08 16.27 -6.72
CA LEU A 103 13.98 15.91 -5.60
C LEU A 103 15.07 16.98 -5.40
N ASP A 104 15.66 17.45 -6.50
CA ASP A 104 16.72 18.48 -6.47
C ASP A 104 16.21 19.81 -5.94
N THR A 105 14.94 20.14 -6.21
CA THR A 105 14.33 21.40 -5.81
C THR A 105 13.89 21.40 -4.35
N PHE A 106 13.28 20.30 -3.88
CA PHE A 106 12.57 20.29 -2.62
C PHE A 106 13.20 19.42 -1.53
N ILE A 107 14.07 18.47 -1.89
CA ILE A 107 14.61 17.50 -0.93
C ILE A 107 16.14 17.71 -0.78
N PRO A 108 16.62 18.00 0.46
CA PRO A 108 18.04 18.06 0.74
C PRO A 108 18.77 16.78 0.29
N GLU A 109 19.93 16.91 -0.34
CA GLU A 109 20.67 15.81 -0.94
C GLU A 109 20.88 14.63 0.01
N HIS A 110 21.24 14.91 1.26
CA HIS A 110 21.49 13.89 2.28
C HIS A 110 20.23 13.09 2.68
N LEU A 111 19.02 13.59 2.37
CA LEU A 111 17.74 12.91 2.67
C LEU A 111 17.20 12.11 1.48
N ARG A 112 17.68 12.33 0.26
CA ARG A 112 17.13 11.70 -0.96
C ARG A 112 17.20 10.19 -0.91
N TYR A 113 18.36 9.64 -0.52
CA TYR A 113 18.54 8.20 -0.40
C TYR A 113 17.63 7.58 0.69
N PHE A 114 17.49 8.26 1.82
CA PHE A 114 16.56 7.85 2.85
C PHE A 114 15.12 7.86 2.35
N LEU A 115 14.72 8.91 1.63
CA LEU A 115 13.39 9.04 1.05
C LEU A 115 13.10 7.91 0.05
N GLN A 116 14.03 7.60 -0.84
CA GLN A 116 13.88 6.48 -1.78
C GLN A 116 13.67 5.14 -1.06
N LYS A 117 14.45 4.88 -0.01
CA LYS A 117 14.27 3.69 0.83
C LYS A 117 12.91 3.66 1.52
N LEU A 118 12.49 4.80 2.07
CA LEU A 118 11.19 4.94 2.73
C LEU A 118 10.04 4.65 1.75
N MET A 119 10.10 5.18 0.53
CA MET A 119 9.12 4.92 -0.52
C MET A 119 9.10 3.44 -0.92
N GLY A 120 10.26 2.82 -1.14
CA GLY A 120 10.33 1.38 -1.40
C GLY A 120 9.80 0.54 -0.25
N TYR A 121 10.13 0.90 1.00
CA TYR A 121 9.64 0.23 2.20
C TYR A 121 8.11 0.32 2.32
N SER A 122 7.52 1.46 1.98
CA SER A 122 6.06 1.65 2.04
C SER A 122 5.27 0.76 1.07
N LEU A 123 5.91 0.17 0.07
CA LEU A 123 5.30 -0.80 -0.84
C LEU A 123 5.35 -2.24 -0.30
N LEU A 124 6.15 -2.52 0.72
CA LEU A 124 6.14 -3.78 1.44
C LEU A 124 5.00 -3.77 2.47
N GLY A 125 4.37 -4.92 2.66
CA GLY A 125 3.31 -5.06 3.66
C GLY A 125 3.85 -5.28 5.07
N GLY A 126 2.99 -5.00 6.05
CA GLY A 126 3.19 -5.41 7.43
C GLY A 126 4.01 -4.48 8.32
N ASN A 127 4.57 -3.38 7.78
CA ASN A 127 5.32 -2.38 8.56
C ASN A 127 6.17 -2.98 9.72
N PRO A 128 7.10 -3.93 9.45
CA PRO A 128 7.82 -4.67 10.49
C PRO A 128 8.66 -3.78 11.41
N GLU A 129 9.15 -2.64 10.91
CA GLU A 129 9.91 -1.65 11.67
C GLU A 129 9.02 -0.71 12.48
N ARG A 130 7.69 -0.84 12.37
CA ARG A 130 6.69 -0.01 13.08
C ARG A 130 6.89 1.48 12.84
N LEU A 131 7.20 1.86 11.59
CA LEU A 131 7.51 3.22 11.21
C LEU A 131 6.25 4.05 10.94
N ILE A 132 6.32 5.30 11.36
CA ILE A 132 5.48 6.39 10.89
C ILE A 132 6.42 7.48 10.38
N ALA A 133 6.17 7.98 9.19
CA ALA A 133 6.94 9.09 8.66
C ALA A 133 6.15 10.40 8.77
N TYR A 134 6.83 11.43 9.26
CA TYR A 134 6.31 12.78 9.31
C TYR A 134 7.11 13.68 8.38
N PHE A 135 6.43 14.27 7.41
CA PHE A 135 6.98 15.32 6.55
C PHE A 135 6.56 16.66 7.13
N TYR A 136 7.50 17.27 7.83
CA TYR A 136 7.33 18.52 8.53
C TYR A 136 8.05 19.65 7.80
N GLY A 137 7.48 20.84 7.77
CA GLY A 137 8.10 22.02 7.20
C GLY A 137 7.08 23.05 6.67
N PRO A 138 7.55 24.21 6.19
CA PRO A 138 6.69 25.30 5.72
C PRO A 138 5.72 24.89 4.63
N THR A 139 4.67 25.67 4.44
CA THR A 139 3.73 25.51 3.31
C THR A 139 4.47 25.65 1.98
N SER A 140 3.91 25.04 0.93
CA SER A 140 4.43 25.12 -0.45
C SER A 140 5.81 24.51 -0.68
N THR A 141 6.26 23.60 0.19
CA THR A 141 7.54 22.86 0.03
C THR A 141 7.38 21.50 -0.65
N GLY A 142 6.28 21.25 -1.35
CA GLY A 142 6.08 20.02 -2.11
C GLY A 142 5.59 18.81 -1.30
N LYS A 143 5.43 18.87 0.03
CA LYS A 143 5.03 17.72 0.86
C LYS A 143 3.80 16.98 0.34
N SER A 144 2.72 17.69 0.07
CA SER A 144 1.47 17.10 -0.45
C SER A 144 1.64 16.49 -1.84
N THR A 145 2.49 17.10 -2.68
CA THR A 145 2.82 16.56 -4.01
C THR A 145 3.52 15.20 -3.86
N LEU A 146 4.49 15.10 -2.94
CA LEU A 146 5.19 13.85 -2.66
C LEU A 146 4.26 12.76 -2.13
N LEU A 147 3.37 13.11 -1.19
CA LEU A 147 2.38 12.17 -0.66
C LEU A 147 1.43 11.66 -1.75
N ASN A 148 0.94 12.55 -2.60
CA ASN A 148 0.06 12.19 -3.70
C ASN A 148 0.77 11.30 -4.72
N LEU A 149 2.04 11.60 -5.03
CA LEU A 149 2.86 10.76 -5.91
C LEU A 149 3.07 9.37 -5.32
N ALA A 150 3.47 9.29 -4.04
CA ALA A 150 3.65 8.02 -3.35
C ALA A 150 2.37 7.17 -3.34
N ARG A 151 1.23 7.79 -3.02
CA ARG A 151 -0.07 7.12 -3.03
C ARG A 151 -0.45 6.65 -4.44
N ALA A 152 -0.25 7.50 -5.45
CA ALA A 152 -0.56 7.15 -6.85
C ALA A 152 0.32 5.98 -7.34
N SER A 153 1.61 5.99 -7.00
CA SER A 153 2.54 4.91 -7.35
C SER A 153 2.21 3.59 -6.66
N ALA A 154 1.61 3.64 -5.48
CA ALA A 154 1.15 2.45 -4.77
C ALA A 154 -0.13 1.85 -5.37
N GLY A 155 -0.86 2.59 -6.21
CA GLY A 155 -2.09 2.13 -6.87
C GLY A 155 -3.14 1.65 -5.87
N GLU A 156 -3.62 0.42 -6.03
CA GLU A 156 -4.61 -0.18 -5.14
C GLU A 156 -4.08 -0.45 -3.73
N TYR A 157 -2.75 -0.51 -3.53
CA TYR A 157 -2.12 -0.65 -2.21
C TYR A 157 -2.06 0.66 -1.43
N GLY A 158 -2.32 1.81 -2.08
CA GLY A 158 -2.31 3.13 -1.46
C GLY A 158 -3.70 3.64 -1.09
N THR A 159 -3.80 4.33 0.05
CA THR A 159 -5.03 5.02 0.46
C THR A 159 -4.72 6.35 1.13
N THR A 160 -5.70 7.24 1.13
CA THR A 160 -5.67 8.45 1.98
C THR A 160 -6.52 8.18 3.21
N VAL A 161 -6.04 8.60 4.35
CA VAL A 161 -6.74 8.44 5.63
C VAL A 161 -6.80 9.77 6.38
N ASP A 162 -7.89 9.98 7.08
CA ASP A 162 -7.98 11.04 8.08
C ASP A 162 -7.37 10.54 9.40
N PRO A 163 -6.65 11.38 10.18
CA PRO A 163 -6.09 10.99 11.48
C PRO A 163 -7.11 10.42 12.46
N SER A 164 -8.39 10.63 12.24
CA SER A 164 -9.48 10.02 13.03
C SER A 164 -9.52 8.49 12.96
N ILE A 165 -8.74 7.84 12.10
CA ILE A 165 -8.57 6.37 12.14
C ILE A 165 -8.05 5.89 13.51
N PHE A 166 -7.35 6.75 14.25
CA PHE A 166 -6.84 6.46 15.59
C PHE A 166 -7.80 6.81 16.72
N GLU A 167 -9.00 7.31 16.41
CA GLU A 167 -10.02 7.55 17.42
C GLU A 167 -10.81 6.27 17.70
N ASN A 168 -11.15 6.05 18.97
CA ASN A 168 -12.00 4.93 19.34
C ASN A 168 -13.45 5.25 18.92
N ARG A 169 -13.87 4.67 17.82
CA ARG A 169 -15.23 4.81 17.26
C ARG A 169 -15.92 3.45 17.17
N ASN A 170 -17.24 3.44 17.37
CA ASN A 170 -18.05 2.22 17.21
C ASN A 170 -17.90 1.59 15.82
N PHE A 171 -17.77 2.45 14.78
CA PHE A 171 -17.53 2.02 13.40
C PHE A 171 -16.43 2.90 12.80
N ASN A 172 -15.31 2.29 12.47
CA ASN A 172 -14.18 2.97 11.84
C ASN A 172 -14.02 2.44 10.41
N THR A 173 -14.86 2.94 9.51
CA THR A 173 -14.86 2.51 8.10
C THR A 173 -13.56 2.85 7.38
N GLU A 174 -12.93 3.97 7.73
CA GLU A 174 -11.62 4.35 7.15
C GLU A 174 -10.53 3.37 7.56
N LEU A 175 -10.50 2.97 8.83
CA LEU A 175 -9.58 1.94 9.29
C LEU A 175 -9.83 0.61 8.57
N ALA A 176 -11.09 0.21 8.40
CA ALA A 176 -11.43 -1.02 7.68
C ALA A 176 -10.92 -1.00 6.22
N VAL A 177 -11.00 0.17 5.55
CA VAL A 177 -10.46 0.34 4.19
C VAL A 177 -8.93 0.34 4.19
N ALA A 178 -8.30 0.92 5.21
CA ALA A 178 -6.84 1.01 5.30
C ALA A 178 -6.17 -0.33 5.64
N LEU A 179 -6.83 -1.21 6.42
CA LEU A 179 -6.23 -2.46 6.90
C LEU A 179 -5.52 -3.31 5.83
N PRO A 180 -6.09 -3.56 4.64
CA PRO A 180 -5.45 -4.35 3.60
C PRO A 180 -4.42 -3.56 2.78
N LYS A 181 -4.31 -2.24 2.98
CA LYS A 181 -3.41 -1.37 2.22
C LYS A 181 -1.99 -1.46 2.77
N ARG A 182 -1.01 -0.99 1.98
CA ARG A 182 0.40 -0.95 2.38
C ARG A 182 0.89 0.46 2.68
N LEU A 183 0.27 1.44 2.03
CA LEU A 183 0.57 2.85 2.23
C LEU A 183 -0.71 3.61 2.57
N ALA A 184 -0.74 4.23 3.74
CA ALA A 184 -1.75 5.19 4.13
C ALA A 184 -1.10 6.59 4.20
N VAL A 185 -1.61 7.54 3.43
CA VAL A 185 -1.14 8.91 3.47
C VAL A 185 -2.17 9.81 4.14
N SER A 186 -1.70 10.76 4.93
CA SER A 186 -2.54 11.76 5.58
C SER A 186 -1.94 13.16 5.44
N SER A 187 -2.74 14.11 5.01
CA SER A 187 -2.38 15.53 5.01
C SER A 187 -3.14 16.22 6.13
N GLU A 188 -2.37 16.94 6.97
CA GLU A 188 -2.84 17.70 8.13
C GLU A 188 -3.28 16.87 9.34
N SER A 189 -2.54 17.05 10.43
CA SER A 189 -2.95 16.59 11.75
C SER A 189 -3.56 17.76 12.51
N ASN A 190 -4.86 17.96 12.38
CA ASN A 190 -5.55 18.78 13.38
C ASN A 190 -5.44 18.07 14.74
N ASN A 191 -5.30 18.84 15.82
CA ASN A 191 -5.27 18.33 17.20
C ASN A 191 -6.48 17.41 17.46
N ARG A 192 -6.27 16.09 17.32
CA ARG A 192 -7.30 15.08 17.54
C ARG A 192 -6.92 14.17 18.70
N ASN A 193 -7.91 13.68 19.39
CA ASN A 193 -7.73 12.71 20.47
C ASN A 193 -7.37 11.33 19.89
N ILE A 194 -6.08 11.07 19.81
CA ILE A 194 -5.57 9.74 19.43
C ILE A 194 -5.77 8.79 20.61
N GLU A 195 -6.48 7.68 20.37
CA GLU A 195 -6.60 6.60 21.34
C GLU A 195 -5.30 5.79 21.31
N ALA A 196 -4.52 5.91 22.41
CA ALA A 196 -3.17 5.36 22.46
C ALA A 196 -3.12 3.83 22.35
N GLY A 197 -4.15 3.13 22.83
CA GLY A 197 -4.24 1.68 22.73
C GLY A 197 -4.46 1.21 21.29
N LEU A 198 -5.39 1.84 20.57
CA LEU A 198 -5.65 1.55 19.16
C LEU A 198 -4.40 1.87 18.31
N PHE A 199 -3.78 3.04 18.56
CA PHE A 199 -2.55 3.43 17.89
C PHE A 199 -1.44 2.38 18.08
N LYS A 200 -1.19 1.94 19.33
CA LYS A 200 -0.20 0.91 19.63
C LYS A 200 -0.50 -0.42 18.92
N ARG A 201 -1.75 -0.83 18.88
CA ARG A 201 -2.17 -2.07 18.20
C ARG A 201 -1.94 -1.98 16.69
N ILE A 202 -2.31 -0.86 16.06
CA ILE A 202 -2.07 -0.63 14.63
C ILE A 202 -0.58 -0.69 14.33
N MET A 203 0.23 0.05 15.10
CA MET A 203 1.69 0.11 14.89
C MET A 203 2.39 -1.20 15.31
N GLY A 204 1.81 -1.92 16.25
CA GLY A 204 2.34 -3.21 16.74
C GLY A 204 2.10 -4.38 15.80
N ASN A 205 1.41 -4.19 14.67
CA ASN A 205 0.96 -5.27 13.77
C ASN A 205 0.11 -6.32 14.50
N GLU A 206 -0.64 -5.89 15.51
CA GLU A 206 -1.59 -6.76 16.19
C GLU A 206 -2.85 -6.96 15.34
N GLU A 207 -3.48 -8.12 15.44
CA GLU A 207 -4.77 -8.34 14.79
C GLU A 207 -5.81 -7.37 15.36
N ILE A 208 -6.50 -6.68 14.46
CA ILE A 208 -7.54 -5.72 14.78
C ILE A 208 -8.86 -6.21 14.22
N SER A 209 -9.91 -6.14 15.03
CA SER A 209 -11.29 -6.41 14.62
C SER A 209 -12.02 -5.08 14.46
N VAL A 210 -12.46 -4.79 13.24
CA VAL A 210 -13.17 -3.56 12.92
C VAL A 210 -14.60 -3.88 12.50
N PRO A 211 -15.60 -3.45 13.27
CA PRO A 211 -16.99 -3.59 12.89
C PRO A 211 -17.30 -2.80 11.62
N LEU A 212 -18.02 -3.41 10.70
CA LEU A 212 -18.49 -2.75 9.48
C LEU A 212 -19.93 -2.27 9.67
N LYS A 213 -20.21 -1.09 9.12
CA LYS A 213 -21.61 -0.61 9.00
C LYS A 213 -22.37 -1.56 8.06
N ASN A 214 -23.54 -1.98 8.48
CA ASN A 214 -24.43 -2.90 7.74
C ASN A 214 -23.86 -4.33 7.54
N SER A 215 -22.93 -4.76 8.36
CA SER A 215 -22.44 -6.14 8.39
C SER A 215 -22.37 -6.65 9.82
N ASN A 216 -22.87 -7.87 10.03
CA ASN A 216 -22.76 -8.56 11.33
C ASN A 216 -21.38 -9.21 11.53
N ILE A 217 -20.56 -9.24 10.48
CA ILE A 217 -19.24 -9.86 10.50
C ILE A 217 -18.20 -8.73 10.46
N PRO A 218 -17.37 -8.57 11.51
CA PRO A 218 -16.28 -7.61 11.51
C PRO A 218 -15.15 -8.08 10.60
N ILE A 219 -14.39 -7.15 10.02
CA ILE A 219 -13.10 -7.46 9.41
C ILE A 219 -12.09 -7.70 10.51
N LYS A 220 -11.39 -8.85 10.44
CA LYS A 220 -10.27 -9.19 11.34
C LYS A 220 -9.02 -9.32 10.48
N MET A 221 -8.09 -8.44 10.66
CA MET A 221 -6.80 -8.48 9.94
C MET A 221 -5.70 -7.80 10.73
N LYS A 222 -4.47 -8.17 10.41
CA LYS A 222 -3.29 -7.41 10.83
C LYS A 222 -3.13 -6.23 9.89
N PRO A 223 -2.91 -5.00 10.42
CA PRO A 223 -2.60 -3.85 9.57
C PRO A 223 -1.36 -4.14 8.74
N GLN A 224 -1.42 -3.85 7.44
CA GLN A 224 -0.27 -4.01 6.55
C GLN A 224 0.35 -2.68 6.16
N PHE A 225 -0.24 -1.57 6.55
CA PHE A 225 0.13 -0.26 6.08
C PHE A 225 1.18 0.44 6.95
N MET A 226 2.06 1.14 6.26
CA MET A 226 2.84 2.23 6.83
C MET A 226 2.08 3.54 6.66
N ILE A 227 2.19 4.44 7.63
CA ILE A 227 1.57 5.77 7.55
C ILE A 227 2.63 6.81 7.23
N ILE A 228 2.33 7.67 6.27
CA ILE A 228 3.09 8.89 5.99
C ILE A 228 2.16 10.09 6.18
N MET A 229 2.54 10.99 7.06
CA MET A 229 1.79 12.21 7.36
C MET A 229 2.57 13.44 6.90
N ALA A 230 1.87 14.44 6.35
CA ALA A 230 2.42 15.76 6.13
C ALA A 230 1.73 16.77 7.04
N THR A 231 2.52 17.61 7.68
CA THR A 231 2.02 18.72 8.50
C THR A 231 2.72 20.01 8.11
N ASN A 232 2.05 21.10 8.30
CA ASN A 232 2.62 22.44 8.22
C ASN A 232 3.08 22.88 9.62
N ASP A 233 4.01 23.83 9.65
CA ASP A 233 4.45 24.49 10.89
C ASP A 233 3.30 25.21 11.55
#